data_388f3037b866f2ddd0397ad467b41016
#
_entry.id   388f3037b866f2ddd0397ad467b41016
#
_cell.length_a   1.000
_cell.length_b   1.000
_cell.length_c   1.000
_cell.angle_alpha   90.00
_cell.angle_beta   90.00
_cell.angle_gamma   90.00
#
_symmetry.space_group_name_H-M   'P 1'
#
loop_
_entity.id
_entity.type
_entity.pdbx_description
1 polymer ?
#
loop_
_entity_poly.entity_id
_entity_poly.type
_entity_poly.pdbx_seq_one_letter_code
_entity_poly.pdbx_strand_id
1 'polypeptide(L)'
;MTRFVTGGAGFIGANYLFYLRGHYPDDRLVCIDKLTYAGNLSTLAPLLGQPNFRFARVDICDREAVYGLFEDERPDVVVNFAAESHVDRSIADPSLFLQTNIIGTSVLMDACRKYGNVRFHQVSTDEVYGDLPLDRPDLLFTEQTPLHTSSPYSSSKAAADLLAGAYGRTYGLPVTISRCSNNYGPYQFPEKLIPLMIVNALADRPLPVYGRGLNVRDWLYVGDHCRAIDLVVNHGRIGEVYNIGGHNEMRNIDIVRLICRKLGKPESLITYVADRQGHDLRYAIDPAKIHAELGWLPETRFADGIGRTIDWYLANRPWWEEIVSGEYQTYYARMYGDRPMA
;
A
#
# COMPACT_ATOMS: atom_id res chain seq x y z
N MET A 1 -11.85 -5.46 -21.09
CA MET A 1 -12.03 -4.23 -20.28
C MET A 1 -10.81 -3.33 -20.39
N THR A 2 -11.01 -2.01 -20.28
CA THR A 2 -9.91 -1.04 -20.06
C THR A 2 -9.84 -0.69 -18.58
N ARG A 3 -8.71 -1.01 -17.93
CA ARG A 3 -8.51 -0.78 -16.51
C ARG A 3 -7.42 0.27 -16.28
N PHE A 4 -7.74 1.33 -15.56
CA PHE A 4 -6.75 2.29 -15.08
C PHE A 4 -6.27 1.86 -13.70
N VAL A 5 -4.96 1.77 -13.54
CA VAL A 5 -4.30 1.47 -12.26
C VAL A 5 -3.35 2.63 -11.95
N THR A 6 -3.75 3.49 -11.02
CA THR A 6 -2.90 4.61 -10.60
C THR A 6 -1.93 4.16 -9.52
N GLY A 7 -0.74 4.75 -9.43
CA GLY A 7 0.31 4.28 -8.53
C GLY A 7 0.83 2.88 -8.90
N GLY A 8 0.69 2.51 -10.18
CA GLY A 8 0.99 1.16 -10.65
C GLY A 8 2.48 0.84 -10.77
N ALA A 9 3.38 1.82 -10.69
CA ALA A 9 4.82 1.60 -10.58
C ALA A 9 5.30 1.43 -9.12
N GLY A 10 4.40 1.59 -8.15
CA GLY A 10 4.63 1.33 -6.73
C GLY A 10 4.40 -0.14 -6.37
N PHE A 11 4.60 -0.47 -5.09
CA PHE A 11 4.57 -1.84 -4.56
C PHE A 11 3.27 -2.60 -4.86
N ILE A 12 2.14 -2.16 -4.28
CA ILE A 12 0.87 -2.91 -4.39
C ILE A 12 0.31 -2.79 -5.81
N GLY A 13 0.39 -1.58 -6.41
CA GLY A 13 -0.10 -1.34 -7.78
C GLY A 13 0.59 -2.20 -8.83
N ALA A 14 1.92 -2.40 -8.74
CA ALA A 14 2.65 -3.27 -9.66
C ALA A 14 2.24 -4.74 -9.51
N ASN A 15 2.15 -5.23 -8.26
CA ASN A 15 1.65 -6.59 -8.01
C ASN A 15 0.23 -6.79 -8.53
N TYR A 16 -0.63 -5.77 -8.41
CA TYR A 16 -1.99 -5.83 -8.96
C TYR A 16 -2.00 -5.84 -10.49
N LEU A 17 -1.13 -5.07 -11.15
CA LEU A 17 -0.95 -5.13 -12.60
C LEU A 17 -0.48 -6.52 -13.07
N PHE A 18 0.45 -7.15 -12.36
CA PHE A 18 0.88 -8.52 -12.65
C PHE A 18 -0.25 -9.53 -12.43
N TYR A 19 -1.01 -9.38 -11.35
CA TYR A 19 -2.19 -10.20 -11.07
C TYR A 19 -3.22 -10.08 -12.21
N LEU A 20 -3.57 -8.84 -12.60
CA LEU A 20 -4.51 -8.60 -13.70
C LEU A 20 -4.02 -9.20 -15.02
N ARG A 21 -2.74 -9.06 -15.35
CA ARG A 21 -2.18 -9.63 -16.57
C ARG A 21 -2.27 -11.16 -16.60
N GLY A 22 -2.08 -11.80 -15.45
CA GLY A 22 -2.20 -13.26 -15.32
C GLY A 22 -3.64 -13.78 -15.42
N HIS A 23 -4.64 -13.01 -14.96
CA HIS A 23 -6.03 -13.44 -14.89
C HIS A 23 -6.89 -12.91 -16.06
N TYR A 24 -6.54 -11.74 -16.60
CA TYR A 24 -7.26 -11.05 -17.68
C TYR A 24 -6.30 -10.66 -18.81
N PRO A 25 -5.76 -11.64 -19.55
CA PRO A 25 -4.71 -11.39 -20.56
C PRO A 25 -5.17 -10.45 -21.70
N ASP A 26 -6.48 -10.42 -21.99
CA ASP A 26 -7.07 -9.61 -23.05
C ASP A 26 -7.43 -8.18 -22.61
N ASP A 27 -7.40 -7.88 -21.29
CA ASP A 27 -7.74 -6.56 -20.81
C ASP A 27 -6.67 -5.53 -21.19
N ARG A 28 -7.13 -4.34 -21.55
CA ARG A 28 -6.27 -3.16 -21.73
C ARG A 28 -5.92 -2.60 -20.36
N LEU A 29 -4.64 -2.62 -20.00
CA LEU A 29 -4.13 -2.08 -18.74
C LEU A 29 -3.39 -0.77 -18.98
N VAL A 30 -3.83 0.29 -18.31
CA VAL A 30 -3.17 1.59 -18.32
C VAL A 30 -2.65 1.89 -16.92
N CYS A 31 -1.34 1.85 -16.77
CA CYS A 31 -0.64 2.23 -15.54
C CYS A 31 -0.42 3.74 -15.53
N ILE A 32 -0.94 4.43 -14.52
CA ILE A 32 -0.76 5.88 -14.34
C ILE A 32 0.12 6.10 -13.11
N ASP A 33 1.31 6.67 -13.29
CA ASP A 33 2.23 6.93 -12.20
C ASP A 33 3.14 8.13 -12.54
N LYS A 34 3.38 9.03 -11.59
CA LYS A 34 4.30 10.16 -11.80
C LYS A 34 5.76 9.84 -11.55
N LEU A 35 6.05 8.62 -11.06
CA LEU A 35 7.37 8.12 -10.68
C LEU A 35 8.02 9.03 -9.61
N THR A 36 7.41 9.04 -8.42
CA THR A 36 8.05 9.60 -7.23
C THR A 36 9.09 8.62 -6.68
N TYR A 37 9.64 8.89 -5.52
CA TYR A 37 10.70 8.08 -4.90
C TYR A 37 10.36 6.58 -4.77
N ALA A 38 9.09 6.22 -4.59
CA ALA A 38 8.63 4.83 -4.43
C ALA A 38 8.08 4.19 -5.71
N GLY A 39 7.96 4.95 -6.80
CA GLY A 39 7.52 4.47 -8.11
C GLY A 39 8.71 4.17 -9.00
N ASN A 40 8.90 2.89 -9.37
CA ASN A 40 10.05 2.45 -10.16
C ASN A 40 9.60 1.83 -11.48
N LEU A 41 10.01 2.42 -12.60
CA LEU A 41 9.64 1.91 -13.92
C LEU A 41 10.25 0.53 -14.19
N SER A 42 11.45 0.24 -13.63
CA SER A 42 12.08 -1.08 -13.72
C SER A 42 11.21 -2.22 -13.14
N THR A 43 10.35 -1.91 -12.15
CA THR A 43 9.37 -2.86 -11.63
C THR A 43 8.41 -3.35 -12.72
N LEU A 44 8.04 -2.47 -13.65
CA LEU A 44 7.09 -2.77 -14.72
C LEU A 44 7.73 -3.39 -15.98
N ALA A 45 9.05 -3.64 -15.97
CA ALA A 45 9.76 -4.18 -17.13
C ALA A 45 9.07 -5.40 -17.78
N PRO A 46 8.48 -6.36 -17.04
CA PRO A 46 7.77 -7.49 -17.65
C PRO A 46 6.51 -7.11 -18.43
N LEU A 47 5.94 -5.92 -18.23
CA LEU A 47 4.72 -5.43 -18.88
C LEU A 47 5.03 -4.44 -20.01
N LEU A 48 6.17 -3.75 -19.93
CA LEU A 48 6.55 -2.76 -20.95
C LEU A 48 6.68 -3.42 -22.32
N GLY A 49 6.10 -2.78 -23.35
CA GLY A 49 6.11 -3.28 -24.72
C GLY A 49 5.02 -4.31 -25.03
N GLN A 50 4.23 -4.76 -24.07
CA GLN A 50 3.07 -5.61 -24.37
C GLN A 50 1.96 -4.78 -25.07
N PRO A 51 1.27 -5.33 -26.10
CA PRO A 51 0.37 -4.55 -26.97
C PRO A 51 -0.84 -3.95 -26.24
N ASN A 52 -1.31 -4.58 -25.18
CA ASN A 52 -2.45 -4.11 -24.38
C ASN A 52 -2.03 -3.57 -22.99
N PHE A 53 -0.77 -3.12 -22.86
CA PHE A 53 -0.27 -2.37 -21.72
C PHE A 53 0.20 -0.99 -22.15
N ARG A 54 -0.19 0.05 -21.40
CA ARG A 54 0.31 1.42 -21.53
C ARG A 54 0.82 1.93 -20.18
N PHE A 55 2.03 2.45 -20.16
CA PHE A 55 2.50 3.28 -19.06
C PHE A 55 2.29 4.76 -19.42
N ALA A 56 1.62 5.50 -18.54
CA ALA A 56 1.41 6.94 -18.65
C ALA A 56 2.07 7.63 -17.46
N ARG A 57 3.11 8.43 -17.73
CA ARG A 57 3.77 9.24 -16.70
C ARG A 57 2.94 10.50 -16.43
N VAL A 58 1.96 10.40 -15.52
CA VAL A 58 1.01 11.47 -15.21
C VAL A 58 0.87 11.60 -13.70
N ASP A 59 0.86 12.83 -13.20
CA ASP A 59 0.43 13.16 -11.83
C ASP A 59 -1.10 13.14 -11.78
N ILE A 60 -1.68 12.39 -10.84
CA ILE A 60 -3.14 12.36 -10.66
C ILE A 60 -3.74 13.72 -10.27
N CYS A 61 -2.91 14.67 -9.84
CA CYS A 61 -3.31 16.06 -9.58
C CYS A 61 -3.40 16.90 -10.85
N ASP A 62 -2.79 16.46 -11.95
CA ASP A 62 -2.87 17.16 -13.25
C ASP A 62 -4.20 16.79 -13.95
N ARG A 63 -5.19 17.66 -13.75
CA ARG A 63 -6.55 17.48 -14.28
C ARG A 63 -6.57 17.35 -15.81
N GLU A 64 -5.80 18.14 -16.51
CA GLU A 64 -5.81 18.12 -17.98
C GLU A 64 -5.20 16.81 -18.52
N ALA A 65 -4.07 16.40 -17.97
CA ALA A 65 -3.43 15.14 -18.35
C ALA A 65 -4.32 13.93 -18.00
N VAL A 66 -4.96 13.90 -16.82
CA VAL A 66 -5.90 12.85 -16.44
C VAL A 66 -7.09 12.82 -17.40
N TYR A 67 -7.69 13.97 -17.70
CA TYR A 67 -8.84 14.02 -18.60
C TYR A 67 -8.47 13.56 -20.02
N GLY A 68 -7.31 13.97 -20.54
CA GLY A 68 -6.81 13.48 -21.82
C GLY A 68 -6.67 11.94 -21.87
N LEU A 69 -6.17 11.33 -20.79
CA LEU A 69 -6.11 9.87 -20.72
C LEU A 69 -7.51 9.21 -20.76
N PHE A 70 -8.52 9.80 -20.08
CA PHE A 70 -9.89 9.28 -20.12
C PHE A 70 -10.52 9.42 -21.52
N GLU A 71 -10.22 10.50 -22.24
CA GLU A 71 -10.67 10.70 -23.63
C GLU A 71 -10.05 9.67 -24.57
N ASP A 72 -8.74 9.42 -24.42
CA ASP A 72 -7.99 8.49 -25.28
C ASP A 72 -8.38 7.02 -25.04
N GLU A 73 -8.39 6.59 -23.79
CA GLU A 73 -8.43 5.17 -23.41
C GLU A 73 -9.83 4.70 -22.97
N ARG A 74 -10.71 5.60 -22.57
CA ARG A 74 -12.10 5.33 -22.13
C ARG A 74 -12.16 4.16 -21.16
N PRO A 75 -11.67 4.33 -19.91
CA PRO A 75 -11.61 3.25 -18.93
C PRO A 75 -13.01 2.79 -18.51
N ASP A 76 -13.14 1.47 -18.27
CA ASP A 76 -14.31 0.86 -17.63
C ASP A 76 -14.23 0.96 -16.10
N VAL A 77 -12.99 0.96 -15.57
CA VAL A 77 -12.73 1.02 -14.13
C VAL A 77 -11.42 1.71 -13.82
N VAL A 78 -11.39 2.45 -12.72
CA VAL A 78 -10.19 3.05 -12.12
C VAL A 78 -9.95 2.43 -10.75
N VAL A 79 -8.75 1.88 -10.53
CA VAL A 79 -8.29 1.40 -9.24
C VAL A 79 -7.18 2.33 -8.74
N ASN A 80 -7.46 3.07 -7.67
CA ASN A 80 -6.59 4.12 -7.18
C ASN A 80 -5.66 3.62 -6.06
N PHE A 81 -4.41 3.31 -6.43
CA PHE A 81 -3.32 3.06 -5.48
C PHE A 81 -2.42 4.30 -5.29
N ALA A 82 -2.50 5.29 -6.17
CA ALA A 82 -1.63 6.45 -6.10
C ALA A 82 -1.83 7.19 -4.77
N ALA A 83 -0.79 7.25 -3.98
CA ALA A 83 -0.77 7.92 -2.69
C ALA A 83 0.67 8.19 -2.22
N GLU A 84 0.87 9.27 -1.50
CA GLU A 84 1.98 9.36 -0.57
C GLU A 84 1.65 8.50 0.66
N SER A 85 2.57 7.61 1.10
CA SER A 85 2.22 6.55 2.05
C SER A 85 3.20 6.34 3.20
N HIS A 86 4.25 7.16 3.33
CA HIS A 86 5.21 7.02 4.41
C HIS A 86 4.89 7.95 5.57
N VAL A 87 4.50 7.41 6.72
CA VAL A 87 4.05 8.18 7.88
C VAL A 87 5.09 9.23 8.33
N ASP A 88 6.37 8.84 8.46
CA ASP A 88 7.42 9.79 8.89
C ASP A 88 7.58 10.96 7.91
N ARG A 89 7.42 10.73 6.61
CA ARG A 89 7.39 11.80 5.59
C ARG A 89 6.18 12.71 5.77
N SER A 90 5.02 12.15 6.16
CA SER A 90 3.81 12.95 6.40
C SER A 90 3.92 13.87 7.62
N ILE A 91 4.71 13.46 8.61
CA ILE A 91 5.01 14.29 9.78
C ILE A 91 5.95 15.44 9.40
N ALA A 92 6.90 15.18 8.50
CA ALA A 92 7.87 16.17 8.03
C ALA A 92 7.25 17.18 7.04
N ASP A 93 6.40 16.72 6.12
CA ASP A 93 5.70 17.53 5.10
C ASP A 93 4.28 16.99 4.85
N PRO A 94 3.27 17.47 5.62
CA PRO A 94 1.88 17.06 5.42
C PRO A 94 1.28 17.51 4.09
N SER A 95 1.74 18.63 3.52
CA SER A 95 1.10 19.27 2.37
C SER A 95 1.12 18.39 1.12
N LEU A 96 2.21 17.68 0.89
CA LEU A 96 2.33 16.73 -0.21
C LEU A 96 1.28 15.59 -0.12
N PHE A 97 0.98 15.13 1.10
CA PHE A 97 -0.03 14.10 1.34
C PHE A 97 -1.45 14.62 1.08
N LEU A 98 -1.75 15.84 1.48
CA LEU A 98 -3.05 16.45 1.18
C LEU A 98 -3.23 16.64 -0.33
N GLN A 99 -2.21 17.12 -1.00
CA GLN A 99 -2.25 17.33 -2.46
C GLN A 99 -2.47 16.00 -3.19
N THR A 100 -1.64 15.00 -2.96
CA THR A 100 -1.72 13.71 -3.68
C THR A 100 -2.96 12.92 -3.27
N ASN A 101 -3.15 12.70 -1.96
CA ASN A 101 -4.14 11.73 -1.49
C ASN A 101 -5.57 12.28 -1.54
N ILE A 102 -5.76 13.59 -1.40
CA ILE A 102 -7.09 14.21 -1.40
C ILE A 102 -7.41 14.82 -2.75
N ILE A 103 -6.59 15.81 -3.17
CA ILE A 103 -6.85 16.56 -4.43
C ILE A 103 -6.71 15.62 -5.63
N GLY A 104 -5.63 14.83 -5.70
CA GLY A 104 -5.43 13.86 -6.78
C GLY A 104 -6.57 12.85 -6.87
N THR A 105 -7.05 12.31 -5.73
CA THR A 105 -8.21 11.41 -5.70
C THR A 105 -9.48 12.10 -6.20
N SER A 106 -9.71 13.39 -5.84
CA SER A 106 -10.87 14.13 -6.33
C SER A 106 -10.82 14.36 -7.84
N VAL A 107 -9.64 14.61 -8.41
CA VAL A 107 -9.45 14.78 -9.88
C VAL A 107 -9.82 13.48 -10.63
N LEU A 108 -9.39 12.34 -10.11
CA LEU A 108 -9.75 11.03 -10.70
C LEU A 108 -11.26 10.77 -10.64
N MET A 109 -11.91 11.06 -9.50
CA MET A 109 -13.36 10.89 -9.37
C MET A 109 -14.16 11.85 -10.24
N ASP A 110 -13.69 13.10 -10.39
CA ASP A 110 -14.28 14.08 -11.34
C ASP A 110 -14.17 13.56 -12.78
N ALA A 111 -13.02 12.97 -13.16
CA ALA A 111 -12.85 12.34 -14.47
C ALA A 111 -13.81 11.15 -14.65
N CYS A 112 -13.90 10.25 -13.66
CA CYS A 112 -14.84 9.13 -13.70
C CYS A 112 -16.29 9.59 -13.91
N ARG A 113 -16.70 10.65 -13.22
CA ARG A 113 -18.05 11.24 -13.35
C ARG A 113 -18.25 11.87 -14.72
N LYS A 114 -17.25 12.63 -15.24
CA LYS A 114 -17.34 13.33 -16.52
C LYS A 114 -17.42 12.39 -17.72
N TYR A 115 -16.69 11.28 -17.68
CA TYR A 115 -16.49 10.39 -18.82
C TYR A 115 -17.31 9.10 -18.76
N GLY A 116 -18.55 9.16 -18.26
CA GLY A 116 -19.48 8.06 -18.35
C GLY A 116 -19.76 7.33 -17.03
N ASN A 117 -19.49 7.97 -15.92
CA ASN A 117 -19.75 7.40 -14.59
C ASN A 117 -18.95 6.10 -14.37
N VAL A 118 -17.68 6.15 -14.69
CA VAL A 118 -16.72 5.04 -14.63
C VAL A 118 -16.61 4.50 -13.20
N ARG A 119 -16.57 3.18 -13.03
CA ARG A 119 -16.38 2.56 -11.72
C ARG A 119 -15.06 2.98 -11.08
N PHE A 120 -15.12 3.40 -9.81
CA PHE A 120 -13.95 3.86 -9.06
C PHE A 120 -13.75 2.99 -7.81
N HIS A 121 -12.55 2.44 -7.66
CA HIS A 121 -12.16 1.73 -6.45
C HIS A 121 -11.03 2.48 -5.74
N GLN A 122 -11.28 2.87 -4.48
CA GLN A 122 -10.29 3.51 -3.61
C GLN A 122 -9.60 2.46 -2.75
N VAL A 123 -8.30 2.33 -2.91
CA VAL A 123 -7.46 1.53 -2.01
C VAL A 123 -7.03 2.40 -0.83
N SER A 124 -7.45 2.02 0.37
CA SER A 124 -7.19 2.72 1.64
C SER A 124 -6.45 1.83 2.63
N THR A 125 -6.41 2.20 3.89
CA THR A 125 -5.62 1.58 4.95
C THR A 125 -6.44 1.45 6.24
N ASP A 126 -6.08 0.51 7.10
CA ASP A 126 -6.59 0.36 8.45
C ASP A 126 -6.15 1.51 9.39
N GLU A 127 -5.07 2.20 9.06
CA GLU A 127 -4.59 3.34 9.83
C GLU A 127 -5.62 4.48 9.95
N VAL A 128 -6.67 4.48 9.12
CA VAL A 128 -7.78 5.44 9.22
C VAL A 128 -8.64 5.23 10.47
N TYR A 129 -8.62 4.03 11.06
CA TYR A 129 -9.39 3.70 12.26
C TYR A 129 -8.71 4.15 13.56
N GLY A 130 -7.40 4.40 13.54
CA GLY A 130 -6.60 4.78 14.70
C GLY A 130 -5.96 3.59 15.40
N ASP A 131 -5.92 3.61 16.73
CA ASP A 131 -5.15 2.70 17.57
C ASP A 131 -6.04 1.75 18.37
N LEU A 132 -5.58 0.52 18.56
CA LEU A 132 -6.16 -0.46 19.46
C LEU A 132 -5.24 -0.73 20.67
N PRO A 133 -5.80 -0.90 21.87
CA PRO A 133 -5.01 -1.23 23.05
C PRO A 133 -4.42 -2.64 22.96
N LEU A 134 -3.17 -2.79 23.44
CA LEU A 134 -2.44 -4.06 23.41
C LEU A 134 -3.04 -5.14 24.33
N ASP A 135 -3.71 -4.73 25.41
CA ASP A 135 -4.32 -5.60 26.41
C ASP A 135 -5.75 -6.07 26.05
N ARG A 136 -6.26 -5.65 24.90
CA ARG A 136 -7.59 -6.01 24.39
C ARG A 136 -7.50 -6.72 23.03
N PRO A 137 -6.97 -7.96 22.99
CA PRO A 137 -6.83 -8.72 21.73
C PRO A 137 -8.19 -9.09 21.08
N ASP A 138 -9.27 -8.98 21.84
CA ASP A 138 -10.64 -9.19 21.37
C ASP A 138 -11.18 -8.06 20.48
N LEU A 139 -10.58 -6.86 20.54
CA LEU A 139 -11.01 -5.72 19.74
C LEU A 139 -10.41 -5.80 18.34
N LEU A 140 -11.27 -5.65 17.33
CA LEU A 140 -10.90 -5.57 15.91
C LEU A 140 -11.60 -4.38 15.26
N PHE A 141 -10.97 -3.77 14.27
CA PHE A 141 -11.61 -2.77 13.43
C PHE A 141 -12.58 -3.42 12.45
N THR A 142 -13.83 -3.02 12.51
CA THR A 142 -14.85 -3.35 11.51
C THR A 142 -15.09 -2.15 10.59
N GLU A 143 -15.82 -2.33 9.50
CA GLU A 143 -16.20 -1.23 8.61
C GLU A 143 -17.10 -0.19 9.29
N GLN A 144 -17.71 -0.54 10.44
CA GLN A 144 -18.53 0.35 11.27
C GLN A 144 -17.71 1.15 12.29
N THR A 145 -16.44 0.81 12.49
CA THR A 145 -15.55 1.54 13.41
C THR A 145 -15.40 2.98 12.95
N PRO A 146 -15.62 3.98 13.82
CA PRO A 146 -15.40 5.38 13.48
C PRO A 146 -13.97 5.65 13.06
N LEU A 147 -13.77 6.58 12.13
CA LEU A 147 -12.43 7.01 11.71
C LEU A 147 -11.82 7.91 12.79
N HIS A 148 -10.63 7.55 13.29
CA HIS A 148 -9.92 8.24 14.35
C HIS A 148 -8.40 8.24 14.09
N THR A 149 -7.96 9.06 13.19
CA THR A 149 -6.61 9.05 12.62
C THR A 149 -5.54 9.65 13.56
N SER A 150 -4.33 9.08 13.57
CA SER A 150 -3.21 9.48 14.43
C SER A 150 -2.09 10.22 13.69
N SER A 151 -2.12 10.26 12.35
CA SER A 151 -1.06 10.88 11.54
C SER A 151 -1.62 11.70 10.38
N PRO A 152 -0.83 12.66 9.81
CA PRO A 152 -1.23 13.37 8.60
C PRO A 152 -1.49 12.43 7.42
N TYR A 153 -0.72 11.33 7.29
CA TYR A 153 -0.97 10.30 6.29
C TYR A 153 -2.35 9.66 6.47
N SER A 154 -2.65 9.09 7.65
CA SER A 154 -3.93 8.44 7.90
C SER A 154 -5.10 9.41 7.76
N SER A 155 -4.93 10.68 8.18
CA SER A 155 -5.94 11.73 7.98
C SER A 155 -6.20 12.00 6.51
N SER A 156 -5.17 12.05 5.67
CA SER A 156 -5.33 12.25 4.22
C SER A 156 -6.04 11.08 3.54
N LYS A 157 -5.79 9.84 4.01
CA LYS A 157 -6.48 8.64 3.51
C LYS A 157 -7.93 8.60 3.96
N ALA A 158 -8.21 8.95 5.23
CA ALA A 158 -9.58 9.07 5.73
C ALA A 158 -10.39 10.14 4.97
N ALA A 159 -9.77 11.28 4.65
CA ALA A 159 -10.40 12.32 3.85
C ALA A 159 -10.73 11.84 2.42
N ALA A 160 -9.82 11.08 1.79
CA ALA A 160 -10.08 10.46 0.49
C ALA A 160 -11.24 9.47 0.53
N ASP A 161 -11.33 8.62 1.59
CA ASP A 161 -12.44 7.70 1.81
C ASP A 161 -13.77 8.42 1.96
N LEU A 162 -13.80 9.49 2.78
CA LEU A 162 -15.00 10.30 3.00
C LEU A 162 -15.45 10.98 1.71
N LEU A 163 -14.51 11.52 0.92
CA LEU A 163 -14.82 12.09 -0.39
C LEU A 163 -15.38 11.03 -1.34
N ALA A 164 -14.77 9.86 -1.43
CA ALA A 164 -15.24 8.78 -2.28
C ALA A 164 -16.68 8.37 -1.93
N GLY A 165 -16.97 8.21 -0.63
CA GLY A 165 -18.33 7.98 -0.16
C GLY A 165 -19.29 9.12 -0.48
N ALA A 166 -18.86 10.38 -0.40
CA ALA A 166 -19.67 11.55 -0.74
C ALA A 166 -19.97 11.59 -2.25
N TYR A 167 -18.98 11.29 -3.12
CA TYR A 167 -19.19 11.20 -4.56
C TYR A 167 -20.22 10.14 -4.94
N GLY A 168 -20.20 8.99 -4.26
CA GLY A 168 -21.22 7.96 -4.43
C GLY A 168 -22.60 8.48 -4.08
N ARG A 169 -22.77 9.09 -2.90
CA ARG A 169 -24.09 9.58 -2.43
C ARG A 169 -24.60 10.81 -3.19
N THR A 170 -23.71 11.73 -3.54
CA THR A 170 -24.09 13.03 -4.14
C THR A 170 -24.28 12.92 -5.65
N TYR A 171 -23.39 12.18 -6.31
CA TYR A 171 -23.35 12.15 -7.78
C TYR A 171 -23.69 10.79 -8.38
N GLY A 172 -23.95 9.77 -7.54
CA GLY A 172 -24.21 8.41 -8.01
C GLY A 172 -22.99 7.73 -8.65
N LEU A 173 -21.76 8.21 -8.33
CA LEU A 173 -20.57 7.55 -8.83
C LEU A 173 -20.47 6.13 -8.28
N PRO A 174 -20.24 5.08 -9.11
CA PRO A 174 -20.13 3.71 -8.62
C PRO A 174 -18.79 3.48 -7.92
N VAL A 175 -18.72 3.82 -6.64
CA VAL A 175 -17.53 3.75 -5.80
C VAL A 175 -17.55 2.50 -4.93
N THR A 176 -16.37 1.88 -4.75
CA THR A 176 -16.07 0.92 -3.68
C THR A 176 -14.77 1.32 -2.98
N ILE A 177 -14.63 0.97 -1.70
CA ILE A 177 -13.43 1.29 -0.90
C ILE A 177 -12.93 -0.01 -0.27
N SER A 178 -11.61 -0.23 -0.28
CA SER A 178 -10.98 -1.26 0.54
C SER A 178 -10.03 -0.64 1.56
N ARG A 179 -10.05 -1.14 2.80
CA ARG A 179 -9.11 -0.78 3.86
C ARG A 179 -8.30 -2.00 4.22
N CYS A 180 -7.01 -1.97 3.93
CA CYS A 180 -6.14 -3.13 4.12
C CYS A 180 -5.23 -2.98 5.34
N SER A 181 -4.85 -4.12 5.92
CA SER A 181 -3.78 -4.21 6.89
C SER A 181 -2.39 -4.07 6.25
N ASN A 182 -1.32 -4.15 7.05
CA ASN A 182 0.05 -3.94 6.58
C ASN A 182 0.47 -4.96 5.52
N ASN A 183 0.74 -4.50 4.32
CA ASN A 183 1.15 -5.35 3.21
C ASN A 183 2.65 -5.67 3.25
N TYR A 184 3.02 -6.87 2.79
CA TYR A 184 4.40 -7.29 2.54
C TYR A 184 4.49 -8.21 1.32
N GLY A 185 5.67 -8.28 0.69
CA GLY A 185 5.88 -9.13 -0.48
C GLY A 185 6.90 -8.59 -1.47
N PRO A 186 6.95 -9.16 -2.68
CA PRO A 186 7.79 -8.71 -3.79
C PRO A 186 7.60 -7.24 -4.15
N TYR A 187 8.68 -6.57 -4.56
CA TYR A 187 8.69 -5.17 -5.01
C TYR A 187 8.32 -4.12 -3.94
N GLN A 188 8.29 -4.47 -2.64
CA GLN A 188 8.07 -3.49 -1.59
C GLN A 188 9.29 -2.59 -1.42
N PHE A 189 9.08 -1.27 -1.39
CA PHE A 189 10.15 -0.29 -1.32
C PHE A 189 10.95 -0.40 0.01
N PRO A 190 12.29 -0.35 -0.02
CA PRO A 190 13.16 -0.66 1.13
C PRO A 190 13.12 0.30 2.33
N GLU A 191 12.21 1.29 2.35
CA GLU A 191 11.98 2.13 3.53
C GLU A 191 11.00 1.50 4.54
N LYS A 192 10.24 0.49 4.13
CA LYS A 192 9.26 -0.20 5.00
C LYS A 192 9.94 -1.30 5.83
N LEU A 193 9.35 -1.62 6.98
CA LEU A 193 9.97 -2.51 7.99
C LEU A 193 10.58 -3.78 7.40
N ILE A 194 9.80 -4.61 6.73
CA ILE A 194 10.27 -5.92 6.25
C ILE A 194 11.40 -5.79 5.23
N PRO A 195 11.25 -5.05 4.11
CA PRO A 195 12.33 -4.94 3.15
C PRO A 195 13.56 -4.21 3.70
N LEU A 196 13.39 -3.20 4.54
CA LEU A 196 14.49 -2.51 5.20
C LEU A 196 15.35 -3.48 6.03
N MET A 197 14.70 -4.32 6.85
CA MET A 197 15.41 -5.30 7.67
C MET A 197 16.10 -6.35 6.82
N ILE A 198 15.48 -6.82 5.73
CA ILE A 198 16.11 -7.78 4.81
C ILE A 198 17.37 -7.17 4.17
N VAL A 199 17.24 -5.98 3.57
CA VAL A 199 18.36 -5.32 2.86
C VAL A 199 19.51 -4.98 3.81
N ASN A 200 19.21 -4.47 5.00
CA ASN A 200 20.23 -4.17 5.99
C ASN A 200 20.90 -5.43 6.53
N ALA A 201 20.13 -6.48 6.84
CA ALA A 201 20.70 -7.75 7.30
C ALA A 201 21.62 -8.39 6.25
N LEU A 202 21.26 -8.34 4.96
CA LEU A 202 22.10 -8.83 3.87
C LEU A 202 23.42 -8.07 3.74
N ALA A 203 23.43 -6.79 4.13
CA ALA A 203 24.61 -5.93 4.11
C ALA A 203 25.35 -5.87 5.47
N ASP A 204 24.98 -6.69 6.45
CA ASP A 204 25.48 -6.68 7.84
C ASP A 204 25.42 -5.30 8.50
N ARG A 205 24.40 -4.51 8.16
CA ARG A 205 24.13 -3.17 8.71
C ARG A 205 23.17 -3.24 9.90
N PRO A 206 23.16 -2.22 10.79
CA PRO A 206 22.21 -2.14 11.89
C PRO A 206 20.76 -2.24 11.41
N LEU A 207 19.93 -2.93 12.21
CA LEU A 207 18.51 -3.14 12.01
C LEU A 207 17.73 -2.21 12.95
N PRO A 208 17.36 -0.99 12.53
CA PRO A 208 16.74 0.00 13.40
C PRO A 208 15.31 -0.39 13.76
N VAL A 209 15.04 -0.54 15.06
CA VAL A 209 13.72 -0.86 15.61
C VAL A 209 13.25 0.31 16.47
N TYR A 210 12.10 0.88 16.15
CA TYR A 210 11.49 1.98 16.91
C TYR A 210 11.09 1.55 18.31
N GLY A 211 11.46 2.35 19.33
CA GLY A 211 11.18 2.09 20.73
C GLY A 211 11.69 0.70 21.14
N ARG A 212 10.80 -0.14 21.64
CA ARG A 212 11.08 -1.54 22.01
C ARG A 212 10.60 -2.56 20.95
N GLY A 213 10.03 -2.08 19.83
CA GLY A 213 9.47 -2.92 18.77
C GLY A 213 8.21 -3.70 19.18
N LEU A 214 7.49 -3.24 20.20
CA LEU A 214 6.31 -3.92 20.75
C LEU A 214 5.01 -3.62 20.00
N ASN A 215 5.03 -2.65 19.06
CA ASN A 215 3.89 -2.34 18.21
C ASN A 215 3.48 -3.57 17.43
N VAL A 216 2.18 -3.86 17.43
CA VAL A 216 1.58 -5.00 16.74
C VAL A 216 0.95 -4.55 15.43
N ARG A 217 1.18 -5.31 14.37
CA ARG A 217 0.58 -5.09 13.05
C ARG A 217 0.00 -6.39 12.55
N ASP A 218 -1.12 -6.30 11.86
CA ASP A 218 -1.65 -7.40 11.06
C ASP A 218 -0.97 -7.39 9.69
N TRP A 219 -0.44 -8.53 9.26
CA TRP A 219 0.39 -8.64 8.05
C TRP A 219 -0.31 -9.41 6.95
N LEU A 220 -0.52 -8.73 5.81
CA LEU A 220 -1.20 -9.24 4.64
C LEU A 220 -0.22 -9.44 3.48
N TYR A 221 -0.14 -10.67 2.95
CA TYR A 221 0.66 -10.93 1.76
C TYR A 221 0.06 -10.23 0.54
N VAL A 222 0.89 -9.53 -0.23
CA VAL A 222 0.43 -8.67 -1.33
C VAL A 222 -0.38 -9.40 -2.40
N GLY A 223 -0.07 -10.68 -2.64
CA GLY A 223 -0.85 -11.50 -3.58
C GLY A 223 -2.29 -11.73 -3.12
N ASP A 224 -2.51 -11.98 -1.82
CA ASP A 224 -3.85 -12.12 -1.24
C ASP A 224 -4.61 -10.79 -1.29
N HIS A 225 -3.91 -9.66 -1.07
CA HIS A 225 -4.51 -8.33 -1.21
C HIS A 225 -4.95 -8.05 -2.66
N CYS A 226 -4.11 -8.35 -3.65
CA CYS A 226 -4.48 -8.18 -5.06
C CYS A 226 -5.73 -8.98 -5.43
N ARG A 227 -5.86 -10.22 -4.93
CA ARG A 227 -7.05 -11.06 -5.12
C ARG A 227 -8.28 -10.44 -4.46
N ALA A 228 -8.15 -9.90 -3.24
CA ALA A 228 -9.25 -9.21 -2.55
C ALA A 228 -9.72 -7.98 -3.34
N ILE A 229 -8.79 -7.13 -3.78
CA ILE A 229 -9.12 -5.94 -4.58
C ILE A 229 -9.87 -6.34 -5.85
N ASP A 230 -9.40 -7.36 -6.56
CA ASP A 230 -10.06 -7.83 -7.79
C ASP A 230 -11.49 -8.29 -7.53
N LEU A 231 -11.73 -9.04 -6.44
CA LEU A 231 -13.08 -9.44 -6.03
C LEU A 231 -13.96 -8.24 -5.69
N VAL A 232 -13.45 -7.25 -4.94
CA VAL A 232 -14.21 -6.04 -4.61
C VAL A 232 -14.49 -5.21 -5.85
N VAL A 233 -13.51 -5.07 -6.75
CA VAL A 233 -13.68 -4.32 -8.01
C VAL A 233 -14.73 -4.95 -8.90
N ASN A 234 -14.76 -6.27 -9.03
CA ASN A 234 -15.69 -6.94 -9.95
C ASN A 234 -17.05 -7.26 -9.30
N HIS A 235 -17.10 -7.57 -8.01
CA HIS A 235 -18.29 -8.13 -7.34
C HIS A 235 -18.74 -7.38 -6.08
N GLY A 236 -17.92 -6.45 -5.55
CA GLY A 236 -18.26 -5.66 -4.37
C GLY A 236 -19.47 -4.76 -4.62
N ARG A 237 -20.31 -4.61 -3.60
CA ARG A 237 -21.50 -3.73 -3.65
C ARG A 237 -21.06 -2.27 -3.75
N ILE A 238 -21.67 -1.54 -4.67
CA ILE A 238 -21.43 -0.12 -4.86
C ILE A 238 -21.80 0.67 -3.59
N GLY A 239 -20.95 1.60 -3.22
CA GLY A 239 -21.07 2.43 -2.02
C GLY A 239 -20.49 1.80 -0.75
N GLU A 240 -20.03 0.56 -0.81
CA GLU A 240 -19.55 -0.19 0.37
C GLU A 240 -18.04 -0.09 0.59
N VAL A 241 -17.68 -0.23 1.86
CA VAL A 241 -16.31 -0.39 2.34
C VAL A 241 -16.08 -1.87 2.67
N TYR A 242 -14.89 -2.38 2.37
CA TYR A 242 -14.46 -3.74 2.70
C TYR A 242 -13.11 -3.71 3.42
N ASN A 243 -13.07 -4.29 4.61
CA ASN A 243 -11.84 -4.53 5.34
C ASN A 243 -11.12 -5.76 4.79
N ILE A 244 -9.79 -5.64 4.60
CA ILE A 244 -8.95 -6.71 4.05
C ILE A 244 -7.79 -6.96 5.02
N GLY A 245 -7.95 -7.93 5.91
CA GLY A 245 -6.99 -8.29 6.97
C GLY A 245 -6.26 -9.60 6.70
N GLY A 246 -5.03 -9.71 7.21
CA GLY A 246 -4.19 -10.89 7.05
C GLY A 246 -4.40 -11.97 8.10
N HIS A 247 -5.05 -11.67 9.23
CA HIS A 247 -5.11 -12.50 10.45
C HIS A 247 -3.71 -12.95 10.94
N ASN A 248 -2.71 -12.12 10.75
CA ASN A 248 -1.32 -12.39 11.12
C ASN A 248 -0.77 -11.27 12.00
N GLU A 249 -1.38 -11.07 13.18
CA GLU A 249 -0.90 -10.07 14.14
C GLU A 249 0.47 -10.47 14.72
N MET A 250 1.47 -9.61 14.53
CA MET A 250 2.82 -9.82 15.06
C MET A 250 3.45 -8.52 15.54
N ARG A 251 4.26 -8.63 16.60
CA ARG A 251 5.09 -7.51 17.04
C ARG A 251 6.22 -7.25 16.06
N ASN A 252 6.57 -6.00 15.85
CA ASN A 252 7.65 -5.62 14.95
C ASN A 252 8.97 -6.31 15.30
N ILE A 253 9.33 -6.41 16.59
CA ILE A 253 10.56 -7.07 17.01
C ILE A 253 10.60 -8.58 16.66
N ASP A 254 9.45 -9.26 16.73
CA ASP A 254 9.39 -10.70 16.42
C ASP A 254 9.61 -10.96 14.91
N ILE A 255 9.16 -10.03 14.07
CA ILE A 255 9.42 -10.06 12.61
C ILE A 255 10.92 -9.85 12.34
N VAL A 256 11.54 -8.87 12.97
CA VAL A 256 12.98 -8.59 12.79
C VAL A 256 13.81 -9.81 13.20
N ARG A 257 13.51 -10.43 14.34
CA ARG A 257 14.15 -11.66 14.80
C ARG A 257 13.92 -12.83 13.83
N LEU A 258 12.72 -12.95 13.28
CA LEU A 258 12.42 -13.97 12.27
C LEU A 258 13.25 -13.80 11.00
N ILE A 259 13.41 -12.55 10.53
CA ILE A 259 14.26 -12.22 9.38
C ILE A 259 15.72 -12.57 9.67
N CYS A 260 16.26 -12.20 10.86
CA CYS A 260 17.59 -12.59 11.26
C CYS A 260 17.80 -14.11 11.19
N ARG A 261 16.89 -14.88 11.80
CA ARG A 261 16.97 -16.36 11.78
C ARG A 261 16.93 -16.94 10.36
N LYS A 262 16.02 -16.45 9.51
CA LYS A 262 15.89 -16.94 8.13
C LYS A 262 17.10 -16.61 7.26
N LEU A 263 17.77 -15.50 7.51
CA LEU A 263 18.98 -15.08 6.79
C LEU A 263 20.28 -15.58 7.43
N GLY A 264 20.22 -16.29 8.57
CA GLY A 264 21.41 -16.72 9.31
C GLY A 264 22.22 -15.55 9.87
N LYS A 265 21.58 -14.43 10.22
CA LYS A 265 22.22 -13.22 10.74
C LYS A 265 22.04 -13.11 12.25
N PRO A 266 23.04 -12.56 12.98
CA PRO A 266 22.95 -12.45 14.43
C PRO A 266 21.97 -11.35 14.87
N GLU A 267 21.26 -11.58 15.97
CA GLU A 267 20.36 -10.58 16.58
C GLU A 267 21.12 -9.34 17.13
N SER A 268 22.44 -9.41 17.28
CA SER A 268 23.28 -8.26 17.64
C SER A 268 23.26 -7.12 16.62
N LEU A 269 22.75 -7.35 15.40
CA LEU A 269 22.48 -6.30 14.42
C LEU A 269 21.28 -5.43 14.82
N ILE A 270 20.37 -5.90 15.69
CA ILE A 270 19.19 -5.15 16.11
C ILE A 270 19.63 -3.96 16.95
N THR A 271 19.22 -2.76 16.52
CA THR A 271 19.50 -1.50 17.21
C THR A 271 18.19 -0.80 17.51
N TYR A 272 17.95 -0.51 18.79
CA TYR A 272 16.76 0.23 19.20
C TYR A 272 16.99 1.73 19.02
N VAL A 273 16.04 2.40 18.38
CA VAL A 273 16.08 3.85 18.12
C VAL A 273 14.86 4.53 18.75
N ALA A 274 14.95 5.84 18.99
CA ALA A 274 13.84 6.61 19.55
C ALA A 274 12.55 6.39 18.74
N ASP A 275 11.43 6.23 19.43
CA ASP A 275 10.14 6.01 18.79
C ASP A 275 9.66 7.25 18.02
N ARG A 276 8.76 7.08 17.06
CA ARG A 276 8.17 8.19 16.32
C ARG A 276 6.96 8.76 17.05
N GLN A 277 6.66 10.02 16.80
CA GLN A 277 5.44 10.65 17.29
C GLN A 277 4.19 10.00 16.67
N GLY A 278 3.13 9.87 17.46
CA GLY A 278 1.87 9.28 16.97
C GLY A 278 2.01 7.84 16.47
N HIS A 279 2.88 7.05 17.10
CA HIS A 279 3.08 5.65 16.74
C HIS A 279 2.04 4.75 17.39
N ASP A 280 1.00 4.42 16.66
CA ASP A 280 -0.07 3.53 17.10
C ASP A 280 0.46 2.18 17.60
N LEU A 281 -0.13 1.67 18.68
CA LEU A 281 0.34 0.46 19.35
C LEU A 281 -0.08 -0.81 18.61
N ARG A 282 -1.33 -0.89 18.15
CA ARG A 282 -1.88 -2.11 17.53
C ARG A 282 -2.87 -1.78 16.43
N TYR A 283 -2.73 -2.50 15.31
CA TYR A 283 -3.75 -2.60 14.26
C TYR A 283 -4.19 -4.04 14.12
N ALA A 284 -5.49 -4.24 14.03
CA ALA A 284 -6.11 -5.53 13.74
C ALA A 284 -7.46 -5.32 13.06
N ILE A 285 -7.66 -5.95 11.91
CA ILE A 285 -8.85 -5.79 11.08
C ILE A 285 -9.71 -7.05 11.14
N ASP A 286 -11.04 -6.86 11.17
CA ASP A 286 -12.01 -7.92 10.93
C ASP A 286 -12.41 -7.98 9.44
N PRO A 287 -12.04 -9.01 8.69
CA PRO A 287 -12.44 -9.22 7.30
C PRO A 287 -13.74 -10.01 7.15
N ALA A 288 -14.54 -10.15 8.19
CA ALA A 288 -15.75 -10.98 8.17
C ALA A 288 -16.73 -10.56 7.06
N LYS A 289 -16.86 -9.27 6.77
CA LYS A 289 -17.74 -8.76 5.71
C LYS A 289 -17.31 -9.23 4.32
N ILE A 290 -16.05 -9.05 3.95
CA ILE A 290 -15.57 -9.49 2.63
C ILE A 290 -15.65 -11.00 2.49
N HIS A 291 -15.43 -11.75 3.59
CA HIS A 291 -15.63 -13.20 3.59
C HIS A 291 -17.10 -13.58 3.35
N ALA A 292 -18.02 -12.99 4.10
CA ALA A 292 -19.45 -13.30 4.00
C ALA A 292 -20.04 -12.93 2.64
N GLU A 293 -19.64 -11.79 2.05
CA GLU A 293 -20.24 -11.28 0.82
C GLU A 293 -19.53 -11.78 -0.44
N LEU A 294 -18.19 -11.97 -0.40
CA LEU A 294 -17.36 -12.25 -1.58
C LEU A 294 -16.56 -13.56 -1.45
N GLY A 295 -16.68 -14.28 -0.33
CA GLY A 295 -15.97 -15.56 -0.10
C GLY A 295 -14.47 -15.44 0.06
N TRP A 296 -13.92 -14.22 0.23
CA TRP A 296 -12.48 -14.03 0.34
C TRP A 296 -11.96 -14.30 1.76
N LEU A 297 -10.85 -15.00 1.83
CA LEU A 297 -9.97 -15.11 3.01
C LEU A 297 -8.51 -15.06 2.56
N PRO A 298 -7.58 -14.59 3.41
CA PRO A 298 -6.15 -14.68 3.12
C PRO A 298 -5.73 -16.16 3.07
N GLU A 299 -4.96 -16.53 2.05
CA GLU A 299 -4.49 -17.92 1.85
C GLU A 299 -3.04 -18.10 2.31
N THR A 300 -2.27 -16.99 2.36
CA THR A 300 -0.85 -17.02 2.68
C THR A 300 -0.62 -16.82 4.18
N ARG A 301 -0.21 -17.87 4.88
CA ARG A 301 0.26 -17.73 6.27
C ARG A 301 1.54 -16.89 6.30
N PHE A 302 1.72 -16.09 7.35
CA PHE A 302 2.88 -15.20 7.46
C PHE A 302 4.22 -15.96 7.36
N ALA A 303 4.34 -17.13 7.99
CA ALA A 303 5.55 -17.95 7.95
C ALA A 303 5.98 -18.37 6.52
N ASP A 304 5.00 -18.62 5.64
CA ASP A 304 5.24 -18.98 4.25
C ASP A 304 5.51 -17.73 3.40
N GLY A 305 4.69 -16.69 3.58
CA GLY A 305 4.81 -15.43 2.84
C GLY A 305 6.12 -14.70 3.09
N ILE A 306 6.59 -14.67 4.34
CA ILE A 306 7.89 -14.05 4.66
C ILE A 306 9.05 -14.81 4.05
N GLY A 307 8.97 -16.14 3.95
CA GLY A 307 9.94 -16.96 3.22
C GLY A 307 10.00 -16.57 1.75
N ARG A 308 8.84 -16.59 1.06
CA ARG A 308 8.73 -16.16 -0.35
C ARG A 308 9.25 -14.73 -0.56
N THR A 309 8.98 -13.83 0.38
CA THR A 309 9.45 -12.44 0.31
C THR A 309 10.98 -12.37 0.40
N ILE A 310 11.59 -13.05 1.37
CA ILE A 310 13.06 -13.10 1.51
C ILE A 310 13.70 -13.72 0.27
N ASP A 311 13.18 -14.86 -0.20
CA ASP A 311 13.70 -15.52 -1.40
C ASP A 311 13.63 -14.60 -2.63
N TRP A 312 12.56 -13.81 -2.75
CA TRP A 312 12.43 -12.83 -3.81
C TRP A 312 13.52 -11.75 -3.72
N TYR A 313 13.79 -11.17 -2.52
CA TYR A 313 14.85 -10.17 -2.35
C TYR A 313 16.23 -10.75 -2.64
N LEU A 314 16.49 -12.00 -2.29
CA LEU A 314 17.75 -12.70 -2.62
C LEU A 314 17.92 -12.88 -4.13
N ALA A 315 16.84 -13.23 -4.83
CA ALA A 315 16.87 -13.46 -6.29
C ALA A 315 16.87 -12.16 -7.11
N ASN A 316 16.43 -11.03 -6.54
CA ASN A 316 16.25 -9.76 -7.26
C ASN A 316 17.16 -8.65 -6.70
N ARG A 317 18.39 -8.99 -6.33
CA ARG A 317 19.37 -8.02 -5.80
C ARG A 317 19.56 -6.79 -6.69
N PRO A 318 19.75 -6.90 -8.03
CA PRO A 318 19.95 -5.74 -8.88
C PRO A 318 18.81 -4.71 -8.78
N TRP A 319 17.53 -5.17 -8.62
CA TRP A 319 16.39 -4.29 -8.51
C TRP A 319 16.45 -3.40 -7.26
N TRP A 320 16.67 -3.98 -6.07
CA TRP A 320 16.67 -3.19 -4.85
C TRP A 320 18.01 -2.48 -4.60
N GLU A 321 19.14 -2.98 -5.13
CA GLU A 321 20.44 -2.30 -5.06
C GLU A 321 20.42 -0.99 -5.86
N GLU A 322 19.77 -0.96 -7.03
CA GLU A 322 19.53 0.27 -7.78
C GLU A 322 18.71 1.28 -6.94
N ILE A 323 17.64 0.81 -6.29
CA ILE A 323 16.76 1.65 -5.48
C ILE A 323 17.48 2.24 -4.25
N VAL A 324 18.25 1.43 -3.53
CA VAL A 324 18.94 1.88 -2.30
C VAL A 324 20.21 2.70 -2.58
N SER A 325 20.54 2.96 -3.83
CA SER A 325 21.60 3.88 -4.23
C SER A 325 21.10 5.35 -4.26
N GLY A 326 22.01 6.30 -4.26
CA GLY A 326 21.69 7.71 -4.50
C GLY A 326 20.81 8.37 -3.42
N GLU A 327 19.66 8.94 -3.82
CA GLU A 327 18.76 9.73 -2.94
C GLU A 327 18.23 8.94 -1.74
N TYR A 328 18.05 7.62 -1.88
CA TYR A 328 17.64 6.78 -0.76
C TYR A 328 18.66 6.79 0.38
N GLN A 329 19.96 6.78 0.10
CA GLN A 329 20.99 6.82 1.14
C GLN A 329 20.95 8.13 1.92
N THR A 330 20.71 9.25 1.25
CA THR A 330 20.54 10.56 1.89
C THR A 330 19.31 10.57 2.79
N TYR A 331 18.19 10.01 2.32
CA TYR A 331 16.98 9.85 3.12
C TYR A 331 17.24 8.96 4.35
N TYR A 332 17.87 7.79 4.16
CA TYR A 332 18.19 6.84 5.22
C TYR A 332 19.07 7.47 6.31
N ALA A 333 20.13 8.19 5.92
CA ALA A 333 21.00 8.88 6.86
C ALA A 333 20.24 9.92 7.70
N ARG A 334 19.35 10.70 7.07
CA ARG A 334 18.50 11.69 7.76
C ARG A 334 17.51 11.04 8.74
N MET A 335 16.95 9.87 8.39
CA MET A 335 15.94 9.20 9.23
C MET A 335 16.53 8.43 10.41
N TYR A 336 17.71 7.86 10.24
CA TYR A 336 18.29 6.93 11.22
C TYR A 336 19.67 7.36 11.73
N GLY A 337 20.41 8.19 10.98
CA GLY A 337 21.79 8.58 11.30
C GLY A 337 21.92 9.42 12.59
N ASP A 338 20.95 10.31 12.83
CA ASP A 338 20.95 11.25 13.96
C ASP A 338 19.93 10.89 15.04
N ARG A 339 19.21 9.77 14.92
CA ARG A 339 18.25 9.35 15.96
C ARG A 339 19.00 8.80 17.18
N PRO A 340 18.71 9.32 18.39
CA PRO A 340 19.31 8.80 19.61
C PRO A 340 18.95 7.32 19.79
N MET A 341 19.88 6.56 20.35
CA MET A 341 19.61 5.19 20.81
C MET A 341 18.54 5.24 21.92
N ALA A 342 17.58 4.31 21.89
CA ALA A 342 16.51 4.20 22.87
C ALA A 342 16.97 3.50 24.15
#